data_106039c0e3e39c71ecf0efbb6b801b9c
#
_entry.id   106039c0e3e39c71ecf0efbb6b801b9c
#
_cell.length_a   1.000
_cell.length_b   1.000
_cell.length_c   1.000
_cell.angle_alpha   90.00
_cell.angle_beta   90.00
_cell.angle_gamma   90.00
#
_symmetry.space_group_name_H-M   'P 1'
#
loop_
_entity.id
_entity.type
_entity.pdbx_description
1 polymer ?
#
loop_
_entity_poly.entity_id
_entity_poly.type
_entity_poly.pdbx_seq_one_letter_code
_entity_poly.pdbx_strand_id
1 'polypeptide(L)'
;MQKAVTPQLSEAYLAAGFERTGGFAVPAQTVTWASTAADLVRAHGLTYPGSPYGPDSPHVDVLRFEATAQLRFEDAVGGPDRRTRERTGGPFLDRPPFTGTGFVGLDDHVVPLYWFVHSRVPAGAQLVRVGADGSSVLLATYVDVAHGWVTEDRAVAFGLLPLHVGPLARWNGNVHPADVLGDRVVLAAAEPLDGFERTAAGRFRRDVPRGDVEELFELYVEARWNGLDVRVVDEFTDRGRPLVRVCATTHDADLAEGLRMDKVEAALYEATVAPGSLTDVVTSQLVPAGWATR
;
A
#
# COMPACT_ATOMS: atom_id res chain seq x y z
N MET A 1 5.23 -1.12 11.59
CA MET A 1 3.92 -0.50 11.33
C MET A 1 2.81 -1.54 11.37
N GLN A 2 1.61 -1.13 11.68
CA GLN A 2 0.41 -1.96 11.60
C GLN A 2 -0.72 -1.16 10.92
N LYS A 3 -1.47 -1.84 10.05
CA LYS A 3 -2.59 -1.26 9.32
C LYS A 3 -3.78 -2.21 9.42
N ALA A 4 -4.97 -1.69 9.77
CA ALA A 4 -6.19 -2.48 9.63
C ALA A 4 -6.53 -2.66 8.15
N VAL A 5 -6.95 -3.85 7.77
CA VAL A 5 -7.25 -4.25 6.39
C VAL A 5 -8.73 -4.55 6.28
N THR A 6 -9.41 -3.97 5.29
CA THR A 6 -10.83 -4.30 5.06
C THR A 6 -10.99 -5.76 4.63
N PRO A 7 -12.16 -6.39 4.89
CA PRO A 7 -12.41 -7.77 4.45
C PRO A 7 -12.18 -7.95 2.95
N GLN A 8 -12.58 -6.99 2.14
CA GLN A 8 -12.40 -7.02 0.68
C GLN A 8 -10.93 -7.00 0.28
N LEU A 9 -10.10 -6.18 0.94
CA LEU A 9 -8.68 -6.12 0.66
C LEU A 9 -7.95 -7.37 1.16
N SER A 10 -8.35 -7.91 2.33
CA SER A 10 -7.84 -9.18 2.84
C SER A 10 -8.12 -10.32 1.85
N GLU A 11 -9.35 -10.39 1.31
CA GLU A 11 -9.70 -11.34 0.27
C GLU A 11 -8.88 -11.14 -1.02
N ALA A 12 -8.68 -9.89 -1.44
CA ALA A 12 -7.88 -9.58 -2.63
C ALA A 12 -6.41 -10.05 -2.47
N TYR A 13 -5.82 -9.92 -1.29
CA TYR A 13 -4.49 -10.46 -0.99
C TYR A 13 -4.47 -11.99 -1.09
N LEU A 14 -5.45 -12.67 -0.50
CA LEU A 14 -5.46 -14.13 -0.35
C LEU A 14 -5.96 -14.87 -1.60
N ALA A 15 -6.87 -14.29 -2.38
CA ALA A 15 -7.49 -14.92 -3.52
C ALA A 15 -6.88 -14.49 -4.86
N ALA A 16 -6.58 -13.20 -5.02
CA ALA A 16 -6.10 -12.62 -6.27
C ALA A 16 -4.62 -12.21 -6.24
N GLY A 17 -3.93 -12.39 -5.11
CA GLY A 17 -2.54 -12.00 -4.98
C GLY A 17 -2.31 -10.50 -5.19
N PHE A 18 -3.26 -9.67 -4.75
CA PHE A 18 -3.15 -8.22 -4.87
C PHE A 18 -1.93 -7.72 -4.09
N GLU A 19 -1.14 -6.83 -4.68
CA GLU A 19 0.18 -6.47 -4.14
C GLU A 19 0.32 -5.00 -3.77
N ARG A 20 -0.77 -4.24 -3.78
CA ARG A 20 -0.73 -2.81 -3.42
C ARG A 20 -1.35 -2.59 -2.05
N THR A 21 -0.85 -1.57 -1.38
CA THR A 21 -1.34 -1.12 -0.07
C THR A 21 -1.11 0.38 0.10
N GLY A 22 -1.81 0.99 1.03
CA GLY A 22 -1.71 2.40 1.37
C GLY A 22 -2.75 2.76 2.42
N GLY A 23 -3.01 4.05 2.64
CA GLY A 23 -4.01 4.51 3.59
C GLY A 23 -3.49 4.64 5.02
N PHE A 24 -4.36 4.56 6.04
CA PHE A 24 -3.94 4.82 7.41
C PHE A 24 -3.22 3.64 8.05
N ALA A 25 -2.15 3.95 8.79
CA ALA A 25 -1.35 3.02 9.55
C ALA A 25 -0.92 3.63 10.89
N VAL A 26 -0.66 2.77 11.87
CA VAL A 26 -0.19 3.13 13.21
C VAL A 26 1.17 2.48 13.48
N PRO A 27 2.04 3.07 14.33
CA PRO A 27 3.24 2.38 14.78
C PRO A 27 2.87 1.14 15.59
N ALA A 28 3.42 -0.02 15.25
CA ALA A 28 3.07 -1.28 15.89
C ALA A 28 3.36 -1.26 17.41
N GLN A 29 4.41 -0.55 17.83
CA GLN A 29 4.77 -0.40 19.24
C GLN A 29 3.75 0.39 20.08
N THR A 30 2.92 1.24 19.46
CA THR A 30 1.89 2.03 20.18
C THR A 30 0.59 1.26 20.39
N VAL A 31 0.45 0.10 19.77
CA VAL A 31 -0.76 -0.74 19.81
C VAL A 31 -0.48 -2.16 20.32
N THR A 32 0.61 -2.38 21.04
CA THR A 32 0.96 -3.71 21.61
C THR A 32 -0.05 -4.21 22.64
N TRP A 33 -0.82 -3.31 23.24
CA TRP A 33 -1.91 -3.60 24.16
C TRP A 33 -3.15 -4.20 23.45
N ALA A 34 -3.34 -3.91 22.16
CA ALA A 34 -4.49 -4.33 21.38
C ALA A 34 -4.36 -5.83 21.02
N SER A 35 -4.96 -6.68 21.84
CA SER A 35 -4.86 -8.14 21.74
C SER A 35 -6.11 -8.81 21.20
N THR A 36 -7.24 -8.10 21.13
CA THR A 36 -8.52 -8.60 20.62
C THR A 36 -8.99 -7.79 19.39
N ALA A 37 -9.97 -8.32 18.67
CA ALA A 37 -10.61 -7.59 17.58
C ALA A 37 -11.19 -6.24 18.06
N ALA A 38 -11.84 -6.21 19.22
CA ALA A 38 -12.38 -4.97 19.81
C ALA A 38 -11.29 -3.95 20.13
N ASP A 39 -10.13 -4.40 20.64
CA ASP A 39 -8.99 -3.50 20.89
C ASP A 39 -8.45 -2.91 19.59
N LEU A 40 -8.33 -3.72 18.53
CA LEU A 40 -7.87 -3.25 17.21
C LEU A 40 -8.87 -2.26 16.59
N VAL A 41 -10.16 -2.49 16.74
CA VAL A 41 -11.20 -1.54 16.30
C VAL A 41 -10.99 -0.18 16.98
N ARG A 42 -10.70 -0.17 18.28
CA ARG A 42 -10.40 1.07 19.04
C ARG A 42 -9.07 1.69 18.61
N ALA A 43 -8.01 0.88 18.53
CA ALA A 43 -6.65 1.33 18.21
C ALA A 43 -6.54 1.99 16.82
N HIS A 44 -7.33 1.53 15.87
CA HIS A 44 -7.37 2.05 14.49
C HIS A 44 -8.53 3.02 14.23
N GLY A 45 -9.34 3.36 15.24
CA GLY A 45 -10.45 4.30 15.09
C GLY A 45 -11.55 3.80 14.13
N LEU A 46 -11.83 2.50 14.11
CA LEU A 46 -12.73 1.89 13.13
C LEU A 46 -14.21 1.97 13.50
N THR A 47 -14.56 2.60 14.63
CA THR A 47 -15.96 2.78 15.05
C THR A 47 -16.58 3.99 14.37
N TYR A 48 -17.03 3.84 13.13
CA TYR A 48 -17.70 4.90 12.38
C TYR A 48 -18.82 4.31 11.49
N PRO A 49 -19.85 5.12 11.13
CA PRO A 49 -20.92 4.67 10.25
C PRO A 49 -20.40 4.16 8.91
N GLY A 50 -20.76 2.94 8.51
CA GLY A 50 -20.31 2.30 7.28
C GLY A 50 -18.96 1.59 7.38
N SER A 51 -18.33 1.56 8.55
CA SER A 51 -17.15 0.71 8.78
C SER A 51 -17.50 -0.76 8.59
N PRO A 52 -16.64 -1.56 7.95
CA PRO A 52 -16.81 -3.01 7.90
C PRO A 52 -16.54 -3.69 9.24
N TYR A 53 -16.02 -2.94 10.22
CA TYR A 53 -15.69 -3.41 11.56
C TYR A 53 -16.45 -2.62 12.63
N GLY A 54 -16.76 -3.31 13.73
CA GLY A 54 -17.38 -2.73 14.90
C GLY A 54 -16.91 -3.42 16.19
N PRO A 55 -17.38 -2.95 17.38
CA PRO A 55 -16.97 -3.51 18.67
C PRO A 55 -17.21 -5.02 18.81
N ASP A 56 -18.25 -5.54 18.13
CA ASP A 56 -18.64 -6.94 18.15
C ASP A 56 -18.12 -7.75 16.96
N SER A 57 -17.18 -7.21 16.19
CA SER A 57 -16.55 -7.91 15.07
C SER A 57 -15.89 -9.21 15.55
N PRO A 58 -16.18 -10.36 14.90
CA PRO A 58 -15.60 -11.64 15.31
C PRO A 58 -14.09 -11.68 15.13
N HIS A 59 -13.56 -10.87 14.21
CA HIS A 59 -12.14 -10.69 13.98
C HIS A 59 -11.85 -9.35 13.25
N VAL A 60 -10.60 -8.94 13.29
CA VAL A 60 -10.03 -7.86 12.47
C VAL A 60 -8.76 -8.38 11.81
N ASP A 61 -8.63 -8.15 10.50
CA ASP A 61 -7.40 -8.45 9.79
C ASP A 61 -6.47 -7.22 9.81
N VAL A 62 -5.20 -7.45 10.08
CA VAL A 62 -4.17 -6.42 10.10
C VAL A 62 -2.98 -6.80 9.24
N LEU A 63 -2.43 -5.84 8.52
CA LEU A 63 -1.15 -5.95 7.85
C LEU A 63 -0.07 -5.41 8.76
N ARG A 64 0.89 -6.26 9.14
CA ARG A 64 2.08 -5.91 9.94
C ARG A 64 3.29 -5.87 9.03
N PHE A 65 4.08 -4.81 9.09
CA PHE A 65 5.24 -4.64 8.23
C PHE A 65 6.29 -3.70 8.84
N GLU A 66 7.52 -3.80 8.37
CA GLU A 66 8.58 -2.87 8.74
C GLU A 66 8.50 -1.58 7.91
N ALA A 67 8.76 -0.43 8.54
CA ALA A 67 8.91 0.83 7.85
C ALA A 67 10.29 0.87 7.18
N THR A 68 10.34 0.58 5.89
CA THR A 68 11.55 0.62 5.09
C THR A 68 11.74 1.99 4.43
N ALA A 69 12.92 2.29 3.91
CA ALA A 69 13.24 3.57 3.28
C ALA A 69 12.37 3.90 2.04
N GLN A 70 11.79 2.89 1.40
CA GLN A 70 10.89 3.05 0.25
C GLN A 70 9.49 3.54 0.63
N LEU A 71 9.08 3.32 1.89
CA LEU A 71 7.74 3.66 2.33
C LEU A 71 7.68 5.11 2.78
N ARG A 72 6.70 5.84 2.28
CA ARG A 72 6.48 7.25 2.63
C ARG A 72 5.25 7.36 3.50
N PHE A 73 5.40 8.08 4.60
CA PHE A 73 4.35 8.35 5.56
C PHE A 73 4.16 9.85 5.69
N GLU A 74 2.92 10.27 5.82
CA GLU A 74 2.51 11.65 6.05
C GLU A 74 1.69 11.71 7.34
N ASP A 75 1.79 12.82 8.05
CA ASP A 75 0.95 13.07 9.23
C ASP A 75 -0.50 13.24 8.80
N ALA A 76 -1.40 12.46 9.38
CA ALA A 76 -2.82 12.46 9.05
C ALA A 76 -3.55 13.66 9.67
N VAL A 77 -3.12 14.90 9.31
CA VAL A 77 -3.66 16.15 9.81
C VAL A 77 -4.53 16.84 8.78
N GLY A 78 -5.68 17.38 9.20
CA GLY A 78 -6.63 18.05 8.32
C GLY A 78 -8.02 18.14 8.93
N GLY A 79 -9.06 17.83 8.17
CA GLY A 79 -10.43 17.87 8.70
C GLY A 79 -11.42 17.06 7.88
N PRO A 80 -12.58 16.71 8.48
CA PRO A 80 -13.67 16.05 7.78
C PRO A 80 -14.44 17.00 6.85
N ASP A 81 -14.16 18.29 6.93
CA ASP A 81 -14.71 19.36 6.10
C ASP A 81 -13.68 20.46 5.85
N ARG A 82 -13.93 21.30 4.83
CA ARG A 82 -13.02 22.37 4.41
C ARG A 82 -12.70 23.36 5.55
N ARG A 83 -13.69 23.75 6.34
CA ARG A 83 -13.52 24.70 7.43
C ARG A 83 -12.60 24.14 8.53
N THR A 84 -12.75 22.87 8.85
CA THR A 84 -11.90 22.18 9.82
C THR A 84 -10.49 22.04 9.29
N ARG A 85 -10.33 21.64 8.02
CA ARG A 85 -9.03 21.57 7.35
C ARG A 85 -8.31 22.92 7.37
N GLU A 86 -8.98 24.00 7.00
CA GLU A 86 -8.41 25.36 7.04
C GLU A 86 -7.95 25.76 8.45
N ARG A 87 -8.73 25.41 9.48
CA ARG A 87 -8.40 25.70 10.87
C ARG A 87 -7.20 24.90 11.40
N THR A 88 -7.07 23.64 10.99
CA THR A 88 -5.94 22.77 11.40
C THR A 88 -4.68 23.02 10.58
N GLY A 89 -4.81 23.55 9.37
CA GLY A 89 -3.70 23.78 8.44
C GLY A 89 -3.13 22.53 7.79
N GLY A 90 -3.76 21.36 8.01
CA GLY A 90 -3.31 20.10 7.41
C GLY A 90 -3.83 19.89 5.97
N PRO A 91 -3.17 19.06 5.16
CA PRO A 91 -3.53 18.86 3.75
C PRO A 91 -4.79 18.03 3.54
N PHE A 92 -5.15 17.17 4.51
CA PHE A 92 -6.20 16.18 4.33
C PHE A 92 -7.61 16.76 4.49
N LEU A 93 -8.49 16.38 3.57
CA LEU A 93 -9.94 16.47 3.69
C LEU A 93 -10.50 15.06 3.45
N ASP A 94 -10.85 14.33 4.51
CA ASP A 94 -11.34 12.96 4.38
C ASP A 94 -12.32 12.59 5.50
N ARG A 95 -12.98 11.46 5.30
CA ARG A 95 -13.98 10.86 6.19
C ARG A 95 -13.31 9.86 7.15
N PRO A 96 -14.01 9.44 8.23
CA PRO A 96 -13.50 8.40 9.10
C PRO A 96 -13.00 7.15 8.33
N PRO A 97 -11.96 6.49 8.83
CA PRO A 97 -11.31 6.61 10.14
C PRO A 97 -10.39 7.83 10.32
N PHE A 98 -10.30 8.71 9.35
CA PHE A 98 -9.53 9.94 9.44
C PHE A 98 -10.09 10.83 10.55
N THR A 99 -9.24 11.18 11.52
CA THR A 99 -9.61 12.02 12.66
C THR A 99 -9.30 13.50 12.44
N GLY A 100 -8.39 13.82 11.55
CA GLY A 100 -7.89 15.16 11.28
C GLY A 100 -6.85 15.66 12.28
N THR A 101 -6.56 14.90 13.33
CA THR A 101 -5.69 15.30 14.43
C THR A 101 -4.29 14.68 14.37
N GLY A 102 -4.04 13.74 13.45
CA GLY A 102 -2.80 12.97 13.38
C GLY A 102 -2.74 11.82 14.39
N PHE A 103 -3.84 11.55 15.11
CA PHE A 103 -3.91 10.45 16.08
C PHE A 103 -5.34 9.96 16.29
N VAL A 104 -5.47 8.75 16.81
CA VAL A 104 -6.69 8.19 17.39
C VAL A 104 -6.66 8.46 18.90
N GLY A 105 -7.66 9.18 19.41
CA GLY A 105 -7.80 9.46 20.86
C GLY A 105 -8.44 8.26 21.56
N LEU A 106 -7.85 7.83 22.68
CA LEU A 106 -8.37 6.86 23.62
C LEU A 106 -8.56 7.54 24.98
N ASP A 107 -9.19 6.85 25.91
CA ASP A 107 -9.53 7.46 27.22
C ASP A 107 -8.32 7.90 28.03
N ASP A 108 -7.19 7.20 27.91
CA ASP A 108 -5.98 7.37 28.72
C ASP A 108 -4.72 7.70 27.91
N HIS A 109 -4.76 7.54 26.57
CA HIS A 109 -3.62 7.82 25.70
C HIS A 109 -4.06 8.10 24.25
N VAL A 110 -3.08 8.36 23.37
CA VAL A 110 -3.30 8.56 21.93
C VAL A 110 -2.47 7.57 21.13
N VAL A 111 -3.00 7.14 19.98
CA VAL A 111 -2.29 6.32 19.01
C VAL A 111 -1.98 7.21 17.81
N PRO A 112 -0.70 7.47 17.48
CA PRO A 112 -0.34 8.22 16.27
C PRO A 112 -0.89 7.57 15.02
N LEU A 113 -1.46 8.39 14.14
CA LEU A 113 -2.05 7.96 12.88
C LEU A 113 -1.29 8.60 11.72
N TYR A 114 -0.70 7.77 10.88
CA TYR A 114 0.01 8.21 9.68
C TYR A 114 -0.78 7.79 8.45
N TRP A 115 -0.71 8.61 7.40
CA TRP A 115 -1.15 8.20 6.09
C TRP A 115 0.03 7.59 5.34
N PHE A 116 -0.17 6.39 4.84
CA PHE A 116 0.81 5.62 4.11
C PHE A 116 0.57 5.80 2.61
N VAL A 117 1.52 6.40 1.93
CA VAL A 117 1.45 6.64 0.49
C VAL A 117 1.34 5.32 -0.26
N HIS A 118 0.48 5.29 -1.27
CA HIS A 118 0.24 4.10 -2.10
C HIS A 118 1.54 3.46 -2.58
N SER A 119 1.75 2.19 -2.25
CA SER A 119 2.98 1.45 -2.52
C SER A 119 2.68 -0.02 -2.80
N ARG A 120 3.68 -0.76 -3.26
CA ARG A 120 3.65 -2.22 -3.19
C ARG A 120 3.74 -2.66 -1.73
N VAL A 121 3.08 -3.79 -1.41
CA VAL A 121 3.22 -4.43 -0.11
C VAL A 121 4.71 -4.71 0.15
N PRO A 122 5.26 -4.27 1.30
CA PRO A 122 6.68 -4.47 1.57
C PRO A 122 7.02 -5.95 1.80
N ALA A 123 8.19 -6.37 1.37
CA ALA A 123 8.68 -7.72 1.61
C ALA A 123 8.71 -8.03 3.12
N GLY A 124 8.30 -9.24 3.48
CA GLY A 124 8.16 -9.69 4.85
C GLY A 124 6.88 -9.23 5.55
N ALA A 125 6.00 -8.49 4.89
CA ALA A 125 4.71 -8.09 5.48
C ALA A 125 3.83 -9.31 5.78
N GLN A 126 3.16 -9.28 6.94
CA GLN A 126 2.32 -10.35 7.44
C GLN A 126 0.86 -9.90 7.50
N LEU A 127 -0.03 -10.66 6.88
CA LEU A 127 -1.47 -10.52 7.04
C LEU A 127 -1.90 -11.42 8.20
N VAL A 128 -2.39 -10.80 9.28
CA VAL A 128 -2.73 -11.48 10.52
C VAL A 128 -4.19 -11.23 10.86
N ARG A 129 -4.93 -12.29 11.19
CA ARG A 129 -6.29 -12.21 11.72
C ARG A 129 -6.24 -12.28 13.24
N VAL A 130 -6.90 -11.33 13.90
CA VAL A 130 -7.03 -11.30 15.36
C VAL A 130 -8.50 -11.47 15.72
N GLY A 131 -8.80 -12.50 16.49
CA GLY A 131 -10.15 -12.85 16.94
C GLY A 131 -10.65 -12.00 18.08
N ALA A 132 -11.98 -12.05 18.32
CA ALA A 132 -12.61 -11.42 19.48
C ALA A 132 -12.14 -12.07 20.80
N ASP A 133 -11.74 -13.33 20.77
CA ASP A 133 -11.19 -14.10 21.89
C ASP A 133 -9.68 -13.86 22.13
N GLY A 134 -9.04 -13.00 21.35
CA GLY A 134 -7.61 -12.74 21.39
C GLY A 134 -6.77 -13.77 20.62
N SER A 135 -7.37 -14.72 19.94
CA SER A 135 -6.65 -15.61 19.02
C SER A 135 -5.99 -14.82 17.90
N SER A 136 -4.79 -15.23 17.48
CA SER A 136 -4.05 -14.59 16.41
C SER A 136 -3.57 -15.64 15.41
N VAL A 137 -3.96 -15.48 14.15
CA VAL A 137 -3.65 -16.43 13.06
C VAL A 137 -2.93 -15.68 11.95
N LEU A 138 -1.75 -16.17 11.56
CA LEU A 138 -1.06 -15.71 10.35
C LEU A 138 -1.80 -16.27 9.13
N LEU A 139 -2.41 -15.41 8.33
CA LEU A 139 -3.13 -15.81 7.12
C LEU A 139 -2.18 -15.97 5.93
N ALA A 140 -1.24 -15.05 5.77
CA ALA A 140 -0.26 -15.06 4.70
C ALA A 140 0.93 -14.14 5.02
N THR A 141 2.05 -14.41 4.37
CA THR A 141 3.23 -13.53 4.33
C THR A 141 3.49 -13.09 2.90
N TYR A 142 3.67 -11.79 2.67
CA TYR A 142 4.22 -11.29 1.42
C TYR A 142 5.73 -11.44 1.46
N VAL A 143 6.25 -12.47 0.83
CA VAL A 143 7.66 -12.86 0.99
C VAL A 143 8.59 -11.84 0.30
N ASP A 144 8.38 -11.63 -0.98
CA ASP A 144 9.06 -10.64 -1.82
C ASP A 144 8.32 -10.48 -3.16
N VAL A 145 8.77 -9.57 -4.00
CA VAL A 145 8.17 -9.26 -5.31
C VAL A 145 8.10 -10.45 -6.27
N ALA A 146 8.94 -11.47 -6.10
CA ALA A 146 8.94 -12.65 -6.96
C ALA A 146 8.08 -13.79 -6.39
N HIS A 147 8.01 -13.93 -5.06
CA HIS A 147 7.18 -14.94 -4.39
C HIS A 147 5.74 -14.46 -4.19
N GLY A 148 5.53 -13.15 -3.98
CA GLY A 148 4.22 -12.61 -3.62
C GLY A 148 3.72 -13.13 -2.27
N TRP A 149 2.40 -13.31 -2.15
CA TRP A 149 1.75 -13.84 -0.97
C TRP A 149 1.89 -15.35 -0.86
N VAL A 150 2.27 -15.82 0.32
CA VAL A 150 2.38 -17.24 0.66
C VAL A 150 1.56 -17.50 1.91
N THR A 151 0.59 -18.40 1.81
CA THR A 151 -0.17 -18.97 2.93
C THR A 151 0.56 -20.20 3.48
N GLU A 152 0.06 -20.81 4.57
CA GLU A 152 0.62 -22.06 5.11
C GLU A 152 0.72 -23.17 4.05
N ASP A 153 -0.28 -23.28 3.18
CA ASP A 153 -0.43 -24.41 2.26
C ASP A 153 0.08 -24.11 0.83
N ARG A 154 0.15 -22.84 0.42
CA ARG A 154 0.43 -22.51 -0.99
C ARG A 154 0.93 -21.08 -1.22
N ALA A 155 1.60 -20.89 -2.35
CA ALA A 155 1.76 -19.56 -2.94
C ALA A 155 0.44 -19.10 -3.58
N VAL A 156 0.06 -17.84 -3.39
CA VAL A 156 -1.10 -17.25 -4.05
C VAL A 156 -0.69 -16.86 -5.47
N ALA A 157 -1.45 -17.29 -6.47
CA ALA A 157 -1.23 -16.86 -7.85
C ALA A 157 -1.54 -15.36 -7.98
N PHE A 158 -0.76 -14.65 -8.77
CA PHE A 158 -0.91 -13.20 -8.95
C PHE A 158 -0.81 -12.80 -10.43
N GLY A 159 -1.23 -11.56 -10.71
CA GLY A 159 -1.23 -10.99 -12.04
C GLY A 159 0.13 -10.47 -12.51
N LEU A 160 0.12 -9.47 -13.37
CA LEU A 160 1.31 -8.81 -13.89
C LEU A 160 2.14 -8.16 -12.77
N LEU A 161 3.45 -8.12 -12.97
CA LEU A 161 4.37 -7.44 -12.06
C LEU A 161 4.10 -5.93 -12.05
N PRO A 162 3.90 -5.32 -10.86
CA PRO A 162 3.69 -3.88 -10.78
C PRO A 162 4.99 -3.12 -11.08
N LEU A 163 4.96 -2.23 -12.07
CA LEU A 163 6.09 -1.36 -12.40
C LEU A 163 5.92 0.07 -11.87
N HIS A 164 4.67 0.49 -11.61
CA HIS A 164 4.34 1.87 -11.21
C HIS A 164 4.30 2.09 -9.69
N VAL A 165 4.49 1.03 -8.91
CA VAL A 165 4.54 1.09 -7.45
C VAL A 165 5.61 0.15 -6.90
N GLY A 166 6.32 0.62 -5.89
CA GLY A 166 7.41 -0.13 -5.23
C GLY A 166 8.73 -0.06 -5.99
N PRO A 167 9.78 -0.66 -5.39
CA PRO A 167 11.14 -0.59 -5.91
C PRO A 167 11.31 -1.21 -7.28
N LEU A 168 12.14 -0.58 -8.08
CA LEU A 168 12.71 -1.09 -9.32
C LEU A 168 14.24 -1.07 -9.20
N ALA A 169 14.88 -2.02 -9.85
CA ALA A 169 16.32 -2.12 -9.96
C ALA A 169 16.75 -2.16 -11.44
N ARG A 170 17.76 -1.37 -11.80
CA ARG A 170 18.48 -1.56 -13.07
C ARG A 170 19.63 -2.53 -12.82
N TRP A 171 19.62 -3.64 -13.53
CA TRP A 171 20.64 -4.66 -13.46
C TRP A 171 20.92 -5.25 -14.84
N ASN A 172 22.20 -5.31 -15.24
CA ASN A 172 22.65 -5.69 -16.59
C ASN A 172 21.90 -4.92 -17.70
N GLY A 173 21.71 -3.59 -17.50
CA GLY A 173 21.04 -2.71 -18.43
C GLY A 173 19.50 -2.86 -18.48
N ASN A 174 18.91 -3.81 -17.78
CA ASN A 174 17.46 -4.04 -17.76
C ASN A 174 16.83 -3.58 -16.43
N VAL A 175 15.58 -3.12 -16.49
CA VAL A 175 14.82 -2.72 -15.32
C VAL A 175 13.93 -3.87 -14.85
N HIS A 176 14.04 -4.22 -13.57
CA HIS A 176 13.27 -5.27 -12.93
C HIS A 176 12.51 -4.74 -11.72
N PRO A 177 11.28 -5.20 -11.46
CA PRO A 177 10.69 -5.07 -10.13
C PRO A 177 11.62 -5.70 -9.09
N ALA A 178 11.80 -5.02 -7.95
CA ALA A 178 12.79 -5.43 -6.98
C ALA A 178 12.32 -5.21 -5.54
N ASP A 179 12.91 -5.94 -4.61
CA ASP A 179 12.87 -5.64 -3.19
C ASP A 179 14.28 -5.50 -2.63
N VAL A 180 14.49 -4.47 -1.81
CA VAL A 180 15.79 -4.17 -1.21
C VAL A 180 15.83 -4.75 0.20
N LEU A 181 16.61 -5.80 0.40
CA LEU A 181 16.70 -6.57 1.65
C LEU A 181 18.12 -6.44 2.24
N GLY A 182 18.39 -5.29 2.86
CA GLY A 182 19.71 -4.99 3.42
C GLY A 182 20.78 -4.82 2.34
N ASP A 183 21.73 -5.77 2.29
CA ASP A 183 22.83 -5.82 1.33
C ASP A 183 22.52 -6.60 0.04
N ARG A 184 21.30 -7.12 -0.08
CA ARG A 184 20.83 -7.86 -1.25
C ARG A 184 19.63 -7.18 -1.88
N VAL A 185 19.44 -7.47 -3.15
CA VAL A 185 18.26 -7.06 -3.95
C VAL A 185 17.66 -8.31 -4.57
N VAL A 186 16.38 -8.54 -4.31
CA VAL A 186 15.57 -9.55 -4.99
C VAL A 186 15.04 -8.94 -6.28
N LEU A 187 15.37 -9.52 -7.41
CA LEU A 187 14.84 -9.17 -8.72
C LEU A 187 13.74 -10.12 -9.11
N ALA A 188 12.69 -9.61 -9.75
CA ALA A 188 11.62 -10.42 -10.31
C ALA A 188 11.46 -10.22 -11.83
N ALA A 189 11.07 -11.28 -12.52
CA ALA A 189 10.72 -11.25 -13.93
C ALA A 189 9.44 -12.08 -14.18
N ALA A 190 8.64 -11.67 -15.18
CA ALA A 190 7.45 -12.40 -15.59
C ALA A 190 7.80 -13.63 -16.46
N GLU A 191 8.88 -13.51 -17.22
CA GLU A 191 9.34 -14.54 -18.17
C GLU A 191 10.68 -15.15 -17.72
N PRO A 192 11.02 -16.36 -18.19
CA PRO A 192 12.30 -16.98 -17.91
C PRO A 192 13.48 -16.09 -18.37
N LEU A 193 14.41 -15.84 -17.46
CA LEU A 193 15.66 -15.15 -17.77
C LEU A 193 16.84 -16.00 -17.27
N ASP A 194 17.98 -15.85 -17.92
CA ASP A 194 19.20 -16.56 -17.53
C ASP A 194 19.61 -16.24 -16.09
N GLY A 195 19.82 -17.28 -15.30
CA GLY A 195 20.14 -17.18 -13.89
C GLY A 195 18.99 -16.76 -12.97
N PHE A 196 17.74 -16.75 -13.44
CA PHE A 196 16.56 -16.60 -12.61
C PHE A 196 15.91 -17.96 -12.36
N GLU A 197 15.45 -18.18 -11.16
CA GLU A 197 14.76 -19.40 -10.73
C GLU A 197 13.26 -19.17 -10.67
N ARG A 198 12.48 -20.17 -11.14
CA ARG A 198 11.02 -20.08 -11.11
C ARG A 198 10.50 -20.29 -9.68
N THR A 199 9.67 -19.35 -9.19
CA THR A 199 8.98 -19.45 -7.91
C THR A 199 7.70 -20.30 -8.02
N ALA A 200 7.18 -20.75 -6.88
CA ALA A 200 5.90 -21.47 -6.82
C ALA A 200 4.71 -20.61 -7.28
N ALA A 201 4.82 -19.30 -7.17
CA ALA A 201 3.81 -18.36 -7.65
C ALA A 201 3.85 -18.14 -9.18
N GLY A 202 4.91 -18.60 -9.86
CA GLY A 202 5.03 -18.58 -11.31
C GLY A 202 5.91 -17.47 -11.88
N ARG A 203 6.38 -16.52 -11.07
CA ARG A 203 7.39 -15.54 -11.46
C ARG A 203 8.80 -16.13 -11.40
N PHE A 204 9.75 -15.40 -11.94
CA PHE A 204 11.16 -15.76 -11.92
C PHE A 204 11.91 -14.82 -10.98
N ARG A 205 12.80 -15.35 -10.17
CA ARG A 205 13.49 -14.70 -9.07
C ARG A 205 15.01 -14.80 -9.20
N ARG A 206 15.70 -13.72 -8.90
CA ARG A 206 17.15 -13.70 -8.72
C ARG A 206 17.54 -12.85 -7.53
N ASP A 207 18.45 -13.35 -6.69
CA ASP A 207 19.15 -12.56 -5.68
C ASP A 207 20.43 -12.03 -6.24
N VAL A 208 20.69 -10.75 -6.03
CA VAL A 208 21.95 -10.09 -6.40
C VAL A 208 22.47 -9.27 -5.21
N PRO A 209 23.80 -9.16 -5.05
CA PRO A 209 24.36 -8.18 -4.13
C PRO A 209 23.91 -6.78 -4.52
N ARG A 210 23.59 -5.95 -3.53
CA ARG A 210 23.17 -4.58 -3.79
C ARG A 210 24.20 -3.75 -4.55
N GLY A 211 25.52 -4.04 -4.33
CA GLY A 211 26.60 -3.39 -5.05
C GLY A 211 26.70 -3.72 -6.54
N ASP A 212 26.02 -4.78 -7.00
CA ASP A 212 25.99 -5.19 -8.41
C ASP A 212 24.79 -4.55 -9.16
N VAL A 213 23.93 -3.80 -8.45
CA VAL A 213 22.79 -3.09 -9.03
C VAL A 213 23.23 -1.70 -9.47
N GLU A 214 22.95 -1.35 -10.72
CA GLU A 214 23.33 -0.07 -11.32
C GLU A 214 22.53 1.10 -10.74
N GLU A 215 21.22 0.91 -10.57
CA GLU A 215 20.28 1.90 -10.03
C GLU A 215 19.18 1.24 -9.23
N LEU A 216 18.77 1.89 -8.13
CA LEU A 216 17.60 1.56 -7.33
C LEU A 216 16.68 2.78 -7.28
N PHE A 217 15.44 2.64 -7.70
CA PHE A 217 14.48 3.74 -7.75
C PHE A 217 13.05 3.23 -7.68
N GLU A 218 12.12 4.13 -7.47
CA GLU A 218 10.68 3.93 -7.69
C GLU A 218 10.25 4.79 -8.88
N LEU A 219 9.51 4.21 -9.82
CA LEU A 219 8.90 4.95 -10.91
C LEU A 219 7.69 5.73 -10.36
N TYR A 220 7.72 7.05 -10.55
CA TYR A 220 6.65 7.92 -10.08
C TYR A 220 6.09 8.71 -11.26
N VAL A 221 4.89 8.38 -11.68
CA VAL A 221 4.23 9.00 -12.81
C VAL A 221 3.07 9.85 -12.29
N GLU A 222 3.26 11.17 -12.31
CA GLU A 222 2.24 12.16 -11.96
C GLU A 222 1.49 12.60 -13.20
N ALA A 223 0.22 12.93 -13.06
CA ALA A 223 -0.61 13.41 -14.13
C ALA A 223 -1.78 14.23 -13.57
N ARG A 224 -2.55 14.85 -14.46
CA ARG A 224 -3.86 15.43 -14.14
C ARG A 224 -4.96 14.66 -14.86
N TRP A 225 -6.04 14.38 -14.14
CA TRP A 225 -7.25 13.78 -14.67
C TRP A 225 -8.48 14.57 -14.23
N ASN A 226 -9.23 15.13 -15.19
CA ASN A 226 -10.37 16.03 -14.93
C ASN A 226 -10.05 17.16 -13.93
N GLY A 227 -8.83 17.69 -13.97
CA GLY A 227 -8.36 18.74 -13.06
C GLY A 227 -7.87 18.26 -11.69
N LEU A 228 -7.98 16.97 -11.39
CA LEU A 228 -7.45 16.36 -10.18
C LEU A 228 -6.01 15.89 -10.41
N ASP A 229 -5.12 16.15 -9.46
CA ASP A 229 -3.77 15.60 -9.48
C ASP A 229 -3.82 14.14 -9.08
N VAL A 230 -3.21 13.29 -9.90
CA VAL A 230 -3.23 11.83 -9.74
C VAL A 230 -1.83 11.25 -9.98
N ARG A 231 -1.60 10.07 -9.40
CA ARG A 231 -0.45 9.22 -9.70
C ARG A 231 -0.92 7.99 -10.47
N VAL A 232 -0.23 7.61 -11.54
CA VAL A 232 -0.42 6.31 -12.18
C VAL A 232 0.17 5.23 -11.27
N VAL A 233 -0.63 4.24 -10.93
CA VAL A 233 -0.26 3.13 -10.03
C VAL A 233 -0.30 1.77 -10.70
N ASP A 234 -0.87 1.69 -11.91
CA ASP A 234 -0.91 0.47 -12.69
C ASP A 234 -1.17 0.78 -14.17
N GLU A 235 -0.70 -0.07 -15.07
CA GLU A 235 -0.98 -0.02 -16.51
C GLU A 235 -1.30 -1.43 -16.99
N PHE A 236 -2.39 -1.58 -17.72
CA PHE A 236 -2.83 -2.89 -18.22
C PHE A 236 -3.66 -2.75 -19.50
N THR A 237 -3.92 -3.89 -20.12
CA THR A 237 -4.80 -3.96 -21.29
C THR A 237 -6.05 -4.76 -20.95
N ASP A 238 -7.22 -4.18 -21.15
CA ASP A 238 -8.50 -4.88 -21.06
C ASP A 238 -9.14 -4.96 -22.44
N ARG A 239 -9.42 -6.18 -22.90
CA ARG A 239 -10.02 -6.46 -24.22
C ARG A 239 -9.37 -5.71 -25.37
N GLY A 240 -8.03 -5.64 -25.36
CA GLY A 240 -7.23 -4.95 -26.38
C GLY A 240 -7.20 -3.43 -26.25
N ARG A 241 -7.76 -2.86 -25.18
CA ARG A 241 -7.72 -1.42 -24.90
C ARG A 241 -6.69 -1.13 -23.80
N PRO A 242 -5.73 -0.23 -24.03
CA PRO A 242 -4.82 0.21 -22.99
C PRO A 242 -5.58 1.03 -21.94
N LEU A 243 -5.37 0.71 -20.69
CA LEU A 243 -5.94 1.38 -19.53
C LEU A 243 -4.85 1.65 -18.51
N VAL A 244 -5.04 2.70 -17.74
CA VAL A 244 -4.22 3.02 -16.57
C VAL A 244 -5.10 3.12 -15.33
N ARG A 245 -4.55 2.69 -14.22
CA ARG A 245 -5.14 2.93 -12.90
C ARG A 245 -4.45 4.12 -12.28
N VAL A 246 -5.23 5.08 -11.85
CA VAL A 246 -4.74 6.29 -11.21
C VAL A 246 -5.24 6.38 -9.78
N CYS A 247 -4.40 6.92 -8.89
CA CYS A 247 -4.71 7.19 -7.49
C CYS A 247 -4.68 8.70 -7.26
N ALA A 248 -5.70 9.26 -6.59
CA ALA A 248 -5.71 10.68 -6.22
C ALA A 248 -4.58 11.00 -5.24
N THR A 249 -3.88 12.14 -5.47
CA THR A 249 -2.78 12.61 -4.61
C THR A 249 -3.12 13.89 -3.85
N THR A 250 -4.30 14.46 -4.08
CA THR A 250 -4.68 15.76 -3.49
C THR A 250 -5.17 15.69 -2.05
N HIS A 251 -5.34 14.50 -1.48
CA HIS A 251 -5.95 14.30 -0.15
C HIS A 251 -7.30 15.02 0.04
N ASP A 252 -8.07 15.18 -1.03
CA ASP A 252 -9.37 15.86 -1.01
C ASP A 252 -10.47 14.87 -1.43
N ALA A 253 -11.14 14.28 -0.43
CA ALA A 253 -12.20 13.30 -0.63
C ALA A 253 -13.39 13.90 -1.39
N ASP A 254 -13.72 15.19 -1.19
CA ASP A 254 -14.85 15.82 -1.90
C ASP A 254 -14.60 15.87 -3.42
N LEU A 255 -13.36 16.14 -3.82
CA LEU A 255 -12.98 16.15 -5.24
C LEU A 255 -12.96 14.73 -5.82
N ALA A 256 -12.36 13.77 -5.11
CA ALA A 256 -12.29 12.39 -5.57
C ALA A 256 -13.68 11.75 -5.69
N GLU A 257 -14.53 11.92 -4.68
CA GLU A 257 -15.92 11.44 -4.67
C GLU A 257 -16.77 12.16 -5.74
N GLY A 258 -16.55 13.46 -5.93
CA GLY A 258 -17.20 14.25 -6.98
C GLY A 258 -16.88 13.74 -8.40
N LEU A 259 -15.70 13.21 -8.62
CA LEU A 259 -15.28 12.56 -9.87
C LEU A 259 -15.64 11.06 -9.92
N ARG A 260 -16.33 10.55 -8.89
CA ARG A 260 -16.75 9.14 -8.79
C ARG A 260 -15.57 8.16 -8.82
N MET A 261 -14.46 8.54 -8.21
CA MET A 261 -13.37 7.59 -7.98
C MET A 261 -13.80 6.54 -6.95
N ASP A 262 -13.32 5.33 -7.13
CA ASP A 262 -13.57 4.23 -6.21
C ASP A 262 -12.74 4.43 -4.93
N LYS A 263 -13.40 4.47 -3.78
CA LYS A 263 -12.71 4.46 -2.48
C LYS A 263 -12.27 3.03 -2.17
N VAL A 264 -11.05 2.70 -2.53
CA VAL A 264 -10.49 1.34 -2.34
C VAL A 264 -10.10 1.08 -0.90
N GLU A 265 -9.71 2.13 -0.17
CA GLU A 265 -9.46 2.15 1.26
C GLU A 265 -9.66 3.56 1.84
N ALA A 266 -9.47 3.69 3.15
CA ALA A 266 -9.52 4.98 3.82
C ALA A 266 -8.46 5.93 3.24
N ALA A 267 -8.90 7.09 2.74
CA ALA A 267 -8.11 8.11 2.04
C ALA A 267 -7.42 7.63 0.75
N LEU A 268 -7.80 6.49 0.20
CA LEU A 268 -7.31 5.98 -1.07
C LEU A 268 -8.43 5.93 -2.11
N TYR A 269 -8.32 6.75 -3.11
CA TYR A 269 -9.28 6.87 -4.21
C TYR A 269 -8.59 6.51 -5.52
N GLU A 270 -9.10 5.51 -6.22
CA GLU A 270 -8.59 5.05 -7.51
C GLU A 270 -9.64 5.20 -8.61
N ALA A 271 -9.18 5.34 -9.84
CA ALA A 271 -10.00 5.24 -11.03
C ALA A 271 -9.25 4.50 -12.14
N THR A 272 -10.00 3.79 -12.98
CA THR A 272 -9.45 3.19 -14.21
C THR A 272 -9.83 4.05 -15.40
N VAL A 273 -8.84 4.57 -16.11
CA VAL A 273 -9.05 5.57 -17.16
C VAL A 273 -8.26 5.23 -18.43
N ALA A 274 -8.65 5.81 -19.55
CA ALA A 274 -7.84 5.70 -20.77
C ALA A 274 -6.57 6.57 -20.65
N PRO A 275 -5.39 6.12 -21.10
CA PRO A 275 -4.16 6.91 -21.01
C PRO A 275 -4.29 8.31 -21.65
N GLY A 276 -5.02 8.40 -22.76
CA GLY A 276 -5.26 9.67 -23.47
C GLY A 276 -6.16 10.68 -22.72
N SER A 277 -6.76 10.30 -21.58
CA SER A 277 -7.51 11.22 -20.72
C SER A 277 -6.64 11.94 -19.68
N LEU A 278 -5.37 11.55 -19.57
CA LEU A 278 -4.40 12.20 -18.70
C LEU A 278 -3.73 13.38 -19.38
N THR A 279 -3.52 14.44 -18.62
CA THR A 279 -2.76 15.64 -19.04
C THR A 279 -1.59 15.86 -18.09
N ASP A 280 -0.65 16.72 -18.47
CA ASP A 280 0.49 17.13 -17.65
C ASP A 280 1.27 15.92 -17.07
N VAL A 281 1.44 14.87 -17.89
CA VAL A 281 2.11 13.65 -17.46
C VAL A 281 3.59 13.90 -17.25
N VAL A 282 4.06 13.69 -16.04
CA VAL A 282 5.46 13.81 -15.63
C VAL A 282 5.94 12.51 -15.04
N THR A 283 7.02 11.97 -15.57
CA THR A 283 7.66 10.75 -15.06
C THR A 283 8.92 11.10 -14.31
N SER A 284 9.04 10.63 -13.09
CA SER A 284 10.18 10.84 -12.20
C SER A 284 10.70 9.51 -11.69
N GLN A 285 12.00 9.47 -11.36
CA GLN A 285 12.60 8.39 -10.59
C GLN A 285 12.83 8.89 -9.17
N LEU A 286 12.16 8.29 -8.21
CA LEU A 286 12.37 8.59 -6.79
C LEU A 286 13.41 7.63 -6.24
N VAL A 287 14.49 8.20 -5.68
CA VAL A 287 15.55 7.43 -5.03
C VAL A 287 15.45 7.66 -3.52
N PRO A 288 14.91 6.71 -2.74
CA PRO A 288 14.83 6.83 -1.30
C PRO A 288 16.19 7.03 -0.64
N ALA A 289 16.20 7.71 0.51
CA ALA A 289 17.43 7.89 1.27
C ALA A 289 18.10 6.55 1.57
N GLY A 290 19.41 6.46 1.33
CA GLY A 290 20.17 5.23 1.50
C GLY A 290 20.12 4.23 0.33
N TRP A 291 19.39 4.54 -0.76
CA TRP A 291 19.45 3.74 -2.00
C TRP A 291 20.46 4.26 -3.02
N ALA A 292 20.89 5.50 -2.90
CA ALA A 292 21.92 6.03 -3.77
C ALA A 292 23.15 5.10 -3.76
N THR A 293 23.51 4.57 -4.91
CA THR A 293 24.79 3.85 -5.12
C THR A 293 25.91 4.89 -5.02
N ARG A 294 26.94 4.58 -4.24
CA ARG A 294 28.13 5.45 -4.09
C ARG A 294 29.00 5.41 -5.32
#